data_9b585244d0d9d00bbb7a0ae3d4b71671
#
_entry.id   9b585244d0d9d00bbb7a0ae3d4b71671
#
_cell.length_a   1.000
_cell.length_b   1.000
_cell.length_c   1.000
_cell.angle_alpha   90.00
_cell.angle_beta   90.00
_cell.angle_gamma   90.00
#
_symmetry.space_group_name_H-M   'P 1'
#
loop_
_entity.id
_entity.type
_entity.pdbx_description
1 polymer ?
#
loop_
_entity_poly.entity_id
_entity_poly.type
_entity_poly.pdbx_seq_one_letter_code
_entity_poly.pdbx_strand_id
1 'polypeptide(L)'
;MKLEELKAYREDILEIATKYHAPNIRVFGSVARGEATENSDVDFLIDVPPEQTLFDLIHLTRSLSELLGCQVDVAQSTVLHPRIRDEVLQNAISLELL
;
A
#
# COMPACT_ATOMS: atom_id res chain seq x y z
N MET A 1 9.20 -3.63 -8.25
CA MET A 1 8.33 -2.69 -9.00
C MET A 1 8.72 -1.27 -8.68
N LYS A 2 8.79 -0.41 -9.66
CA LYS A 2 9.13 1.00 -9.49
C LYS A 2 7.86 1.85 -9.44
N LEU A 3 7.99 3.06 -8.90
CA LEU A 3 6.86 4.00 -8.76
C LEU A 3 6.18 4.30 -10.10
N GLU A 4 6.95 4.45 -11.17
CA GLU A 4 6.39 4.70 -12.50
C GLU A 4 5.49 3.57 -12.99
N GLU A 5 5.87 2.33 -12.69
CA GLU A 5 5.04 1.18 -13.03
C GLU A 5 3.77 1.14 -12.18
N LEU A 6 3.90 1.51 -10.90
CA LEU A 6 2.77 1.51 -9.97
C LEU A 6 1.68 2.51 -10.39
N LYS A 7 2.08 3.64 -10.96
CA LYS A 7 1.13 4.66 -11.45
C LYS A 7 0.14 4.09 -12.48
N ALA A 8 0.59 3.15 -13.28
CA ALA A 8 -0.27 2.53 -14.29
C ALA A 8 -1.41 1.70 -13.68
N TYR A 9 -1.24 1.27 -12.42
CA TYR A 9 -2.22 0.45 -11.70
C TYR A 9 -3.06 1.25 -10.71
N ARG A 10 -2.90 2.57 -10.67
CA ARG A 10 -3.54 3.45 -9.67
C ARG A 10 -5.04 3.19 -9.53
N GLU A 11 -5.76 3.19 -10.64
CA GLU A 11 -7.21 3.02 -10.63
C GLU A 11 -7.62 1.66 -10.10
N ASP A 12 -6.92 0.61 -10.53
CA ASP A 12 -7.20 -0.75 -10.08
C ASP A 12 -6.90 -0.93 -8.61
N ILE A 13 -5.83 -0.32 -8.12
CA ILE A 13 -5.47 -0.36 -6.70
C ILE A 13 -6.55 0.33 -5.87
N LEU A 14 -7.01 1.50 -6.29
CA LEU A 14 -8.05 2.24 -5.58
C LEU A 14 -9.37 1.48 -5.54
N GLU A 15 -9.71 0.79 -6.61
CA GLU A 15 -10.91 -0.04 -6.68
C GLU A 15 -10.83 -1.22 -5.69
N ILE A 16 -9.70 -1.91 -5.66
CA ILE A 16 -9.47 -3.02 -4.73
C ILE A 16 -9.51 -2.53 -3.29
N ALA A 17 -8.87 -1.39 -3.00
CA ALA A 17 -8.87 -0.80 -1.66
C ALA A 17 -10.28 -0.47 -1.20
N THR A 18 -11.11 0.09 -2.05
CA THR A 18 -12.51 0.39 -1.74
C THR A 18 -13.29 -0.88 -1.45
N LYS A 19 -13.08 -1.92 -2.25
CA LYS A 19 -13.78 -3.19 -2.09
C LYS A 19 -13.53 -3.84 -0.73
N TYR A 20 -12.32 -3.72 -0.21
CA TYR A 20 -11.92 -4.37 1.03
C TYR A 20 -11.76 -3.40 2.21
N HIS A 21 -12.45 -2.27 2.17
CA HIS A 21 -12.52 -1.30 3.27
C HIS A 21 -11.15 -0.77 3.70
N ALA A 22 -10.33 -0.38 2.73
CA ALA A 22 -9.01 0.18 3.00
C ALA A 22 -8.94 1.63 2.50
N PRO A 23 -9.54 2.59 3.22
CA PRO A 23 -9.48 3.99 2.83
C PRO A 23 -8.07 4.55 2.96
N ASN A 24 -7.78 5.59 2.20
CA ASN A 24 -6.55 6.34 2.30
C ASN A 24 -5.31 5.45 2.13
N ILE A 25 -5.33 4.58 1.12
CA ILE A 25 -4.20 3.71 0.81
C ILE A 25 -3.01 4.52 0.29
N ARG A 26 -1.84 4.24 0.83
CA ARG A 26 -0.59 4.92 0.47
C ARG A 26 0.48 3.88 0.18
N VAL A 27 1.43 4.24 -0.68
CA VAL A 27 2.64 3.46 -0.88
C VAL A 27 3.76 4.06 -0.05
N PHE A 28 4.59 3.23 0.55
CA PHE A 28 5.75 3.69 1.31
C PHE A 28 6.95 2.78 1.03
N GLY A 29 8.01 2.92 1.81
CA GLY A 29 9.22 2.11 1.66
C GLY A 29 10.03 2.48 0.41
N SER A 30 10.72 1.50 -0.17
CA SER A 30 11.66 1.73 -1.27
C SER A 30 10.99 2.31 -2.52
N VAL A 31 9.77 1.87 -2.84
CA VAL A 31 9.04 2.39 -3.99
C VAL A 31 8.76 3.88 -3.84
N ALA A 32 8.28 4.30 -2.68
CA ALA A 32 7.97 5.71 -2.42
C ALA A 32 9.22 6.59 -2.42
N ARG A 33 10.36 6.06 -1.96
CA ARG A 33 11.63 6.80 -1.93
C ARG A 33 12.36 6.85 -3.28
N GLY A 34 11.85 6.14 -4.29
CA GLY A 34 12.52 6.07 -5.57
C GLY A 34 13.75 5.16 -5.59
N GLU A 35 13.88 4.30 -4.59
CA GLU A 35 15.01 3.38 -4.44
C GLU A 35 14.70 1.95 -4.90
N ALA A 36 13.46 1.72 -5.34
CA ALA A 36 13.03 0.39 -5.74
C ALA A 36 13.72 -0.09 -7.02
N THR A 37 14.00 -1.39 -7.06
CA THR A 37 14.42 -2.09 -8.27
C THR A 37 13.24 -2.86 -8.85
N GLU A 38 13.45 -3.51 -9.99
CA GLU A 38 12.42 -4.34 -10.61
C GLU A 38 11.98 -5.51 -9.72
N ASN A 39 12.85 -5.94 -8.80
CA ASN A 39 12.58 -7.06 -7.90
C ASN A 39 12.13 -6.62 -6.49
N SER A 40 11.98 -5.32 -6.26
CA SER A 40 11.55 -4.83 -4.96
C SER A 40 10.08 -5.14 -4.69
N ASP A 41 9.78 -5.48 -3.44
CA ASP A 41 8.39 -5.63 -2.97
C ASP A 41 7.72 -4.26 -2.91
N VAL A 42 6.41 -4.26 -2.90
CA VAL A 42 5.63 -3.03 -2.75
C VAL A 42 5.02 -2.99 -1.36
N ASP A 43 5.29 -1.91 -0.64
CA ASP A 43 4.77 -1.69 0.71
C ASP A 43 3.65 -0.67 0.68
N PHE A 44 2.47 -1.11 1.11
CA PHE A 44 1.30 -0.23 1.24
C PHE A 44 1.02 0.06 2.71
N LEU A 45 0.53 1.26 2.96
CA LEU A 45 0.10 1.71 4.28
C LEU A 45 -1.39 2.05 4.22
N ILE A 46 -2.17 1.48 5.11
CA ILE A 46 -3.61 1.71 5.17
C ILE A 46 -4.03 2.18 6.55
N ASP A 47 -5.15 2.91 6.59
CA ASP A 47 -5.88 3.16 7.82
C ASP A 47 -6.92 2.05 7.97
N VAL A 48 -7.14 1.60 9.19
CA VAL A 48 -8.06 0.49 9.45
C VAL A 48 -9.35 1.02 10.06
N PRO A 49 -10.43 1.10 9.27
CA PRO A 49 -11.73 1.51 9.81
C PRO A 49 -12.36 0.35 10.61
N PRO A 50 -13.34 0.66 11.50
CA PRO A 50 -14.02 -0.38 12.28
C PRO A 50 -14.67 -1.47 11.44
N GLU A 51 -15.06 -1.17 10.21
CA GLU A 51 -15.71 -2.11 9.30
C GLU A 51 -14.76 -3.14 8.71
N GLN A 52 -13.46 -2.87 8.72
CA GLN A 52 -12.49 -3.79 8.11
C GLN A 52 -12.30 -5.01 8.99
N THR A 53 -12.43 -6.19 8.38
CA THR A 53 -12.19 -7.47 9.05
C THR A 53 -10.81 -8.01 8.68
N LEU A 54 -10.37 -9.05 9.41
CA LEU A 54 -9.14 -9.75 9.07
C LEU A 54 -9.21 -10.35 7.66
N PHE A 55 -10.39 -10.83 7.26
CA PHE A 55 -10.59 -11.37 5.91
C PHE A 55 -10.41 -10.30 4.85
N ASP A 56 -10.89 -9.07 5.10
CA ASP A 56 -10.68 -7.95 4.19
C ASP A 56 -9.19 -7.69 3.98
N LEU A 57 -8.41 -7.70 5.06
CA LEU A 57 -6.96 -7.47 4.99
C LEU A 57 -6.26 -8.56 4.18
N ILE A 58 -6.61 -9.82 4.41
CA ILE A 58 -6.04 -10.96 3.68
C ILE A 58 -6.37 -10.85 2.18
N HIS A 59 -7.63 -10.56 1.85
CA HIS A 59 -8.06 -10.44 0.47
C HIS A 59 -7.46 -9.21 -0.23
N LEU A 60 -7.33 -8.11 0.49
CA LEU A 60 -6.67 -6.91 -0.01
C LEU A 60 -5.23 -7.22 -0.43
N THR A 61 -4.46 -7.82 0.46
CA THR A 61 -3.07 -8.16 0.21
C THR A 61 -2.93 -9.10 -0.97
N ARG A 62 -3.75 -10.15 -1.02
CA ARG A 62 -3.75 -11.12 -2.11
C ARG A 62 -4.10 -10.48 -3.45
N SER A 63 -5.16 -9.69 -3.48
CA SER A 63 -5.62 -9.05 -4.70
C SER A 63 -4.60 -8.07 -5.26
N LEU A 64 -3.95 -7.30 -4.39
CA LEU A 64 -2.89 -6.38 -4.80
C LEU A 64 -1.68 -7.14 -5.34
N SER A 65 -1.30 -8.23 -4.69
CA SER A 65 -0.19 -9.07 -5.15
C SER A 65 -0.46 -9.69 -6.52
N GLU A 66 -1.67 -10.18 -6.72
CA GLU A 66 -2.09 -10.75 -8.02
C GLU A 66 -2.12 -9.70 -9.11
N LEU A 67 -2.64 -8.51 -8.80
CA LEU A 67 -2.69 -7.40 -9.76
C LEU A 67 -1.29 -6.97 -10.21
N LEU A 68 -0.39 -6.80 -9.25
CA LEU A 68 0.94 -6.25 -9.51
C LEU A 68 1.96 -7.30 -9.94
N GLY A 69 1.67 -8.57 -9.72
CA GLY A 69 2.57 -9.66 -10.07
C GLY A 69 3.85 -9.70 -9.23
N CYS A 70 3.82 -9.17 -8.02
CA CYS A 70 4.96 -9.15 -7.11
C CYS A 70 4.48 -9.29 -5.67
N GLN A 71 5.43 -9.43 -4.75
CA GLN A 71 5.10 -9.52 -3.33
C GLN A 71 4.65 -8.15 -2.82
N VAL A 72 3.59 -8.16 -2.04
CA VAL A 72 2.98 -6.96 -1.47
C VAL A 72 2.89 -7.13 0.04
N ASP A 73 3.34 -6.11 0.76
CA ASP A 73 3.14 -6.00 2.20
C ASP A 73 2.17 -4.87 2.49
N VAL A 74 1.24 -5.11 3.39
CA VAL A 74 0.26 -4.09 3.80
C VAL A 74 0.43 -3.83 5.30
N ALA A 75 0.84 -2.62 5.63
CA ALA A 75 1.00 -2.19 7.02
C ALA A 75 -0.18 -1.31 7.44
N GLN A 76 -0.55 -1.42 8.70
CA GLN A 76 -1.58 -0.58 9.31
C GLN A 76 -0.93 0.61 9.98
N SER A 77 -1.42 1.82 9.72
CA SER A 77 -0.83 3.04 10.26
C SER A 77 -0.81 3.08 11.79
N THR A 78 -1.78 2.43 12.43
CA THR A 78 -1.91 2.41 13.89
C THR A 78 -0.92 1.50 14.60
N VAL A 79 -0.29 0.53 13.88
CA VAL A 79 0.64 -0.43 14.50
C VAL A 79 2.10 -0.14 14.18
N LEU A 80 2.40 0.97 13.53
CA LEU A 80 3.77 1.37 13.27
C LEU A 80 4.47 1.76 14.57
N HIS A 81 5.73 1.32 14.73
CA HIS A 81 6.52 1.71 15.87
C HIS A 81 6.69 3.24 15.90
N PRO A 82 6.54 3.91 17.07
CA PRO A 82 6.60 5.36 17.14
C PRO A 82 7.87 5.98 16.54
N ARG A 83 9.02 5.28 16.62
CA ARG A 83 10.29 5.79 16.08
C ARG A 83 10.30 5.94 14.56
N ILE A 84 9.56 5.08 13.86
CA ILE A 84 9.55 5.09 12.39
C ILE A 84 8.27 5.69 11.83
N ARG A 85 7.26 5.85 12.65
CA ARG A 85 5.93 6.28 12.22
C ARG A 85 5.96 7.62 11.49
N ASP A 86 6.61 8.62 12.07
CA ASP A 86 6.66 9.96 11.48
C ASP A 86 7.41 9.95 10.15
N GLU A 87 8.53 9.23 10.07
CA GLU A 87 9.30 9.09 8.84
C GLU A 87 8.50 8.39 7.76
N VAL A 88 7.83 7.28 8.10
CA VAL A 88 6.99 6.56 7.15
C VAL A 88 5.85 7.43 6.64
N LEU A 89 5.17 8.16 7.53
CA LEU A 89 4.07 9.03 7.14
C LEU A 89 4.53 10.21 6.27
N GLN A 90 5.72 10.74 6.52
CA GLN A 90 6.28 11.82 5.68
C GLN A 90 6.62 11.34 4.27
N ASN A 91 7.07 10.10 4.12
CA ASN A 91 7.52 9.56 2.84
C ASN A 91 6.41 8.82 2.08
N ALA A 92 5.32 8.47 2.76
CA ALA A 92 4.22 7.76 2.13
C ALA A 92 3.51 8.64 1.11
N ILE A 93 3.15 8.04 -0.02
CA ILE A 93 2.48 8.74 -1.12
C ILE A 93 1.08 8.14 -1.28
N SER A 94 0.05 8.99 -1.21
CA SER A 94 -1.32 8.55 -1.43
C SER A 94 -1.50 8.05 -2.86
N LEU A 95 -2.16 6.91 -3.02
CA LEU A 95 -2.47 6.38 -4.35
C LEU A 95 -3.35 7.33 -5.14
N GLU A 96 -4.14 8.15 -4.47
CA GLU A 96 -4.96 9.16 -5.14
C GLU A 96 -4.12 10.24 -5.81
N LEU A 97 -2.88 10.45 -5.33
CA LEU A 97 -1.97 11.48 -5.85
C LEU A 97 -1.00 10.95 -6.92
N LEU A 98 -0.99 9.66 -7.17
CA LEU A 98 -0.13 9.08 -8.22
C LEU A 98 -0.63 9.45 -9.65
#